data_7796d1803748dfb912f54791e3fbd0f4
#
_entry.id   7796d1803748dfb912f54791e3fbd0f4
#
_cell.length_a   1.000
_cell.length_b   1.000
_cell.length_c   1.000
_cell.angle_alpha   90.00
_cell.angle_beta   90.00
_cell.angle_gamma   90.00
#
_symmetry.space_group_name_H-M   'P 1'
#
loop_
_entity.id
_entity.type
_entity.pdbx_description
1 polymer ?
#
loop_
_entity_poly.entity_id
_entity_poly.type
_entity_poly.pdbx_seq_one_letter_code
_entity_poly.pdbx_strand_id
1 'polypeptide(L)'
;MIYVSGSPGNVGTKLVRLLAGRGEQVRVLVHDPEAAEFALPGVETVLGDLAEPESFARTVVGADAVFVNSSRRAISLQANLIAAAASAGVRRIVDLSWMGAATDSGSEAIGRWHAEVERHLVECGVAYTILRASAFMQNYVGQITVNDTIVGTTATGRASLVDARDVAAVAATVLTDQGHKGRTYDVTGPQALSNPEVAAIISRVTGRRVRYVGTTPDLLADGYHRAGLPEWAALDLVAADVYRARGRLAQVTDVVERVGRKKPTTFEAFVHELTAATGR
;
A
#
# COMPACT_ATOMS: atom_id res chain seq x y z
N MET A 1 -10.22 19.69 5.64
CA MET A 1 -9.43 18.77 6.49
C MET A 1 -9.44 17.37 5.88
N ILE A 2 -8.29 16.69 5.88
CA ILE A 2 -8.14 15.33 5.32
C ILE A 2 -7.97 14.34 6.47
N TYR A 3 -8.81 13.29 6.51
CA TYR A 3 -8.72 12.23 7.51
C TYR A 3 -7.93 11.05 6.93
N VAL A 4 -6.92 10.55 7.65
CA VAL A 4 -6.03 9.49 7.19
C VAL A 4 -6.06 8.32 8.17
N SER A 5 -6.40 7.12 7.69
CA SER A 5 -6.23 5.86 8.41
C SER A 5 -5.04 5.06 7.88
N GLY A 6 -4.60 4.05 8.65
CA GLY A 6 -3.47 3.21 8.25
C GLY A 6 -2.11 3.88 8.38
N SER A 7 -1.99 4.88 9.22
CA SER A 7 -0.73 5.41 9.73
C SER A 7 -0.51 4.83 11.14
N PRO A 8 0.67 4.28 11.43
CA PRO A 8 2.01 4.53 10.88
C PRO A 8 2.48 3.58 9.76
N GLY A 9 1.60 3.05 8.94
CA GLY A 9 1.99 2.16 7.82
C GLY A 9 2.84 2.84 6.73
N ASN A 10 3.37 2.03 5.81
CA ASN A 10 4.31 2.47 4.76
C ASN A 10 3.80 3.63 3.90
N VAL A 11 2.55 3.60 3.47
CA VAL A 11 1.95 4.65 2.64
C VAL A 11 1.43 5.80 3.52
N GLY A 12 0.69 5.48 4.59
CA GLY A 12 0.04 6.47 5.44
C GLY A 12 1.01 7.49 6.03
N THR A 13 2.14 7.04 6.59
CA THR A 13 3.17 7.94 7.14
C THR A 13 3.70 8.93 6.09
N LYS A 14 3.95 8.45 4.86
CA LYS A 14 4.46 9.28 3.77
C LYS A 14 3.40 10.25 3.27
N LEU A 15 2.14 9.80 3.22
CA LEU A 15 1.00 10.63 2.84
C LEU A 15 0.79 11.77 3.82
N VAL A 16 0.78 11.49 5.13
CA VAL A 16 0.61 12.52 6.18
C VAL A 16 1.70 13.59 6.07
N ARG A 17 2.98 13.17 5.96
CA ARG A 17 4.10 14.12 5.80
C ARG A 17 3.98 14.96 4.53
N LEU A 18 3.54 14.36 3.44
CA LEU A 18 3.38 15.06 2.17
C LEU A 18 2.22 16.07 2.21
N LEU A 19 1.09 15.71 2.81
CA LEU A 19 -0.06 16.60 2.99
C LEU A 19 0.28 17.76 3.92
N ALA A 20 0.90 17.49 5.07
CA ALA A 20 1.36 18.52 5.98
C ALA A 20 2.37 19.49 5.32
N GLY A 21 3.30 18.97 4.53
CA GLY A 21 4.24 19.78 3.75
C GLY A 21 3.61 20.65 2.67
N ARG A 22 2.36 20.32 2.25
CA ARG A 22 1.54 21.13 1.34
C ARG A 22 0.64 22.14 2.08
N GLY A 23 0.71 22.19 3.43
CA GLY A 23 -0.12 23.06 4.24
C GLY A 23 -1.55 22.56 4.47
N GLU A 24 -1.83 21.30 4.15
CA GLU A 24 -3.14 20.70 4.39
C GLU A 24 -3.37 20.42 5.88
N GLN A 25 -4.60 20.58 6.33
CA GLN A 25 -5.00 20.14 7.67
C GLN A 25 -5.28 18.64 7.62
N VAL A 26 -4.58 17.87 8.44
CA VAL A 26 -4.64 16.41 8.45
C VAL A 26 -5.05 15.90 9.83
N ARG A 27 -6.02 15.00 9.87
CA ARG A 27 -6.37 14.23 11.06
C ARG A 27 -6.01 12.78 10.86
N VAL A 28 -5.19 12.22 11.76
CA VAL A 28 -4.65 10.87 11.67
C VAL A 28 -5.29 9.97 12.70
N LEU A 29 -5.93 8.89 12.26
CA LEU A 29 -6.43 7.84 13.15
C LEU A 29 -5.30 6.91 13.55
N VAL A 30 -5.09 6.74 14.83
CA VAL A 30 -4.19 5.75 15.42
C VAL A 30 -4.93 4.94 16.49
N HIS A 31 -4.58 3.67 16.64
CA HIS A 31 -5.13 2.81 17.70
C HIS A 31 -4.20 2.77 18.93
N ASP A 32 -2.95 3.16 18.77
CA ASP A 32 -1.94 3.20 19.81
C ASP A 32 -1.43 4.64 19.97
N PRO A 33 -1.56 5.25 21.16
CA PRO A 33 -1.06 6.60 21.41
C PRO A 33 0.44 6.74 21.21
N GLU A 34 1.21 5.70 21.48
CA GLU A 34 2.66 5.69 21.32
C GLU A 34 3.09 5.64 19.83
N ALA A 35 2.21 5.17 18.95
CA ALA A 35 2.44 5.19 17.50
C ALA A 35 2.26 6.60 16.88
N ALA A 36 1.90 7.59 17.65
CA ALA A 36 1.58 8.95 17.19
C ALA A 36 2.83 9.83 17.03
N GLU A 37 3.76 9.45 16.16
CA GLU A 37 4.99 10.23 15.86
C GLU A 37 4.76 11.45 14.94
N PHE A 38 3.56 12.02 14.86
CA PHE A 38 3.29 13.14 13.97
C PHE A 38 3.26 14.48 14.70
N ALA A 39 4.40 14.90 15.26
CA ALA A 39 4.58 16.29 15.73
C ALA A 39 4.83 17.22 14.51
N LEU A 40 3.85 17.33 13.61
CA LEU A 40 3.94 18.17 12.40
C LEU A 40 2.87 19.28 12.46
N PRO A 41 3.18 20.50 12.00
CA PRO A 41 2.19 21.57 11.88
C PRO A 41 0.98 21.14 11.04
N GLY A 42 -0.24 21.42 11.52
CA GLY A 42 -1.47 21.07 10.82
C GLY A 42 -1.85 19.59 10.88
N VAL A 43 -1.16 18.77 11.67
CA VAL A 43 -1.49 17.36 11.88
C VAL A 43 -2.07 17.17 13.29
N GLU A 44 -3.30 16.66 13.34
CA GLU A 44 -4.00 16.26 14.56
C GLU A 44 -4.02 14.73 14.63
N THR A 45 -3.70 14.16 15.77
CA THR A 45 -3.81 12.73 16.01
C THR A 45 -5.04 12.45 16.87
N VAL A 46 -5.85 11.47 16.45
CA VAL A 46 -7.04 11.00 17.18
C VAL A 46 -6.96 9.51 17.42
N LEU A 47 -7.43 9.09 18.60
CA LEU A 47 -7.45 7.68 18.98
C LEU A 47 -8.75 7.01 18.52
N GLY A 48 -8.64 5.76 18.12
CA GLY A 48 -9.77 4.88 17.81
C GLY A 48 -9.32 3.60 17.11
N ASP A 49 -10.14 2.57 17.23
CA ASP A 49 -9.94 1.29 16.54
C ASP A 49 -11.02 1.11 15.48
N LEU A 50 -10.62 0.82 14.25
CA LEU A 50 -11.54 0.53 13.14
C LEU A 50 -12.44 -0.70 13.40
N ALA A 51 -12.06 -1.58 14.34
CA ALA A 51 -12.90 -2.68 14.80
C ALA A 51 -14.06 -2.21 15.70
N GLU A 52 -13.94 -1.02 16.29
CA GLU A 52 -14.90 -0.42 17.23
C GLU A 52 -15.42 0.91 16.67
N PRO A 53 -16.46 0.91 15.80
CA PRO A 53 -16.94 2.11 15.12
C PRO A 53 -17.23 3.30 16.05
N GLU A 54 -17.75 3.04 17.25
CA GLU A 54 -18.07 4.09 18.24
C GLU A 54 -16.82 4.83 18.74
N SER A 55 -15.65 4.18 18.70
CA SER A 55 -14.39 4.76 19.16
C SER A 55 -13.88 5.87 18.24
N PHE A 56 -14.18 5.82 16.93
CA PHE A 56 -13.64 6.76 15.94
C PHE A 56 -14.70 7.53 15.14
N ALA A 57 -15.96 7.09 15.10
CA ALA A 57 -16.97 7.71 14.22
C ALA A 57 -17.09 9.23 14.39
N ARG A 58 -16.98 9.71 15.63
CA ARG A 58 -17.03 11.16 15.94
C ARG A 58 -15.79 11.90 15.44
N THR A 59 -14.66 11.21 15.29
CA THR A 59 -13.39 11.82 14.85
C THR A 59 -13.37 12.10 13.35
N VAL A 60 -14.24 11.46 12.57
CA VAL A 60 -14.39 11.69 11.12
C VAL A 60 -15.16 12.97 10.81
N VAL A 61 -15.98 13.43 11.77
CA VAL A 61 -16.82 14.63 11.61
C VAL A 61 -15.96 15.86 11.29
N GLY A 62 -16.38 16.63 10.28
CA GLY A 62 -15.66 17.80 9.77
C GLY A 62 -14.54 17.47 8.77
N ALA A 63 -14.32 16.22 8.44
CA ALA A 63 -13.42 15.87 7.33
C ALA A 63 -14.07 16.14 5.97
N ASP A 64 -13.30 16.70 5.05
CA ASP A 64 -13.70 16.88 3.64
C ASP A 64 -13.39 15.66 2.79
N ALA A 65 -12.29 15.00 3.11
CA ALA A 65 -11.80 13.82 2.42
C ALA A 65 -11.27 12.77 3.41
N VAL A 66 -11.41 11.50 3.06
CA VAL A 66 -10.91 10.37 3.87
C VAL A 66 -10.02 9.50 3.01
N PHE A 67 -8.83 9.17 3.53
CA PHE A 67 -7.97 8.12 3.00
C PHE A 67 -8.18 6.83 3.79
N VAL A 68 -8.67 5.80 3.12
CA VAL A 68 -8.97 4.49 3.71
C VAL A 68 -7.81 3.56 3.46
N ASN A 69 -7.18 3.10 4.53
CA ASN A 69 -6.15 2.08 4.53
C ASN A 69 -6.15 1.38 5.90
N SER A 70 -5.87 0.10 5.94
CA SER A 70 -5.67 -0.62 7.19
C SER A 70 -4.53 -1.63 7.06
N SER A 71 -3.81 -1.86 8.14
CA SER A 71 -2.75 -2.87 8.22
C SER A 71 -3.30 -4.27 8.53
N ARG A 72 -4.56 -4.37 8.95
CA ARG A 72 -5.24 -5.63 9.27
C ARG A 72 -6.14 -6.02 8.13
N ARG A 73 -6.14 -7.30 7.81
CA ARG A 73 -6.99 -7.89 6.80
C ARG A 73 -8.37 -8.25 7.41
N ALA A 74 -9.25 -7.26 7.47
CA ALA A 74 -10.66 -7.50 7.75
C ALA A 74 -11.50 -6.48 6.96
N ILE A 75 -12.39 -6.96 6.12
CA ILE A 75 -13.30 -6.12 5.31
C ILE A 75 -14.03 -5.13 6.21
N SER A 76 -14.49 -5.59 7.38
CA SER A 76 -15.23 -4.78 8.34
C SER A 76 -14.47 -3.53 8.78
N LEU A 77 -13.15 -3.55 8.89
CA LEU A 77 -12.37 -2.39 9.35
C LEU A 77 -12.47 -1.22 8.37
N GLN A 78 -12.27 -1.49 7.08
CA GLN A 78 -12.38 -0.44 6.06
C GLN A 78 -13.84 -0.09 5.78
N ALA A 79 -14.75 -1.08 5.76
CA ALA A 79 -16.18 -0.84 5.61
C ALA A 79 -16.75 0.05 6.73
N ASN A 80 -16.33 -0.15 7.98
CA ASN A 80 -16.71 0.70 9.11
C ASN A 80 -16.29 2.16 8.89
N LEU A 81 -15.05 2.40 8.43
CA LEU A 81 -14.57 3.74 8.13
C LEU A 81 -15.31 4.37 6.95
N ILE A 82 -15.58 3.60 5.89
CA ILE A 82 -16.37 4.06 4.73
C ILE A 82 -17.78 4.48 5.18
N ALA A 83 -18.44 3.66 6.00
CA ALA A 83 -19.76 3.95 6.53
C ALA A 83 -19.77 5.20 7.43
N ALA A 84 -18.78 5.34 8.32
CA ALA A 84 -18.63 6.52 9.18
C ALA A 84 -18.38 7.80 8.34
N ALA A 85 -17.54 7.72 7.31
CA ALA A 85 -17.28 8.82 6.40
C ALA A 85 -18.53 9.24 5.62
N ALA A 86 -19.31 8.29 5.13
CA ALA A 86 -20.58 8.56 4.45
C ALA A 86 -21.59 9.23 5.40
N SER A 87 -21.74 8.72 6.62
CA SER A 87 -22.64 9.28 7.65
C SER A 87 -22.21 10.68 8.09
N ALA A 88 -20.91 10.97 8.12
CA ALA A 88 -20.38 12.29 8.48
C ALA A 88 -20.47 13.33 7.32
N GLY A 89 -20.97 12.96 6.14
CA GLY A 89 -21.11 13.84 5.00
C GLY A 89 -19.78 14.19 4.32
N VAL A 90 -18.79 13.32 4.39
CA VAL A 90 -17.49 13.47 3.72
C VAL A 90 -17.70 13.60 2.19
N ARG A 91 -16.99 14.52 1.56
CA ARG A 91 -17.16 14.80 0.13
C ARG A 91 -16.48 13.80 -0.80
N ARG A 92 -15.38 13.17 -0.35
CA ARG A 92 -14.65 12.14 -1.12
C ARG A 92 -13.97 11.12 -0.22
N ILE A 93 -13.87 9.92 -0.74
CA ILE A 93 -13.12 8.82 -0.11
C ILE A 93 -12.09 8.30 -1.11
N VAL A 94 -10.86 8.13 -0.67
CA VAL A 94 -9.78 7.50 -1.45
C VAL A 94 -9.38 6.21 -0.76
N ASP A 95 -9.49 5.10 -1.46
CA ASP A 95 -9.14 3.78 -0.96
C ASP A 95 -7.81 3.29 -1.52
N LEU A 96 -6.96 2.77 -0.64
CA LEU A 96 -5.76 2.05 -1.05
C LEU A 96 -6.07 0.57 -1.21
N SER A 97 -6.25 0.18 -2.46
CA SER A 97 -6.53 -1.17 -2.91
C SER A 97 -5.29 -1.84 -3.53
N TRP A 98 -5.46 -3.01 -4.09
CA TRP A 98 -4.44 -3.81 -4.74
C TRP A 98 -4.82 -4.17 -6.19
N MET A 99 -3.84 -4.20 -7.11
CA MET A 99 -4.08 -4.53 -8.53
C MET A 99 -4.78 -5.87 -8.74
N GLY A 100 -4.63 -6.82 -7.82
CA GLY A 100 -5.32 -8.11 -7.86
C GLY A 100 -6.82 -8.07 -7.54
N ALA A 101 -7.36 -6.94 -7.09
CA ALA A 101 -8.80 -6.77 -6.87
C ALA A 101 -9.60 -6.74 -8.19
N ALA A 102 -8.94 -6.48 -9.32
CA ALA A 102 -9.59 -6.30 -10.63
C ALA A 102 -10.08 -7.59 -11.31
N THR A 103 -9.83 -8.77 -10.75
CA THR A 103 -10.02 -10.02 -11.48
C THR A 103 -11.22 -10.83 -11.01
N ASP A 104 -12.15 -11.10 -11.93
CA ASP A 104 -13.39 -11.84 -11.69
C ASP A 104 -13.19 -13.34 -11.46
N SER A 105 -12.04 -13.91 -11.75
CA SER A 105 -11.86 -15.36 -11.71
C SER A 105 -10.60 -15.76 -10.96
N GLY A 106 -10.79 -16.44 -9.85
CA GLY A 106 -9.72 -17.08 -9.10
C GLY A 106 -8.76 -16.10 -8.44
N SER A 107 -9.25 -14.92 -8.08
CA SER A 107 -8.48 -14.02 -7.26
C SER A 107 -8.20 -14.70 -5.92
N GLU A 108 -6.95 -14.67 -5.56
CA GLU A 108 -6.48 -15.13 -4.26
C GLU A 108 -7.22 -14.37 -3.14
N ALA A 109 -7.18 -14.89 -1.93
CA ALA A 109 -7.96 -14.34 -0.82
C ALA A 109 -7.77 -12.82 -0.64
N ILE A 110 -6.55 -12.30 -0.82
CA ILE A 110 -6.26 -10.85 -0.78
C ILE A 110 -7.01 -10.06 -1.86
N GLY A 111 -7.08 -10.58 -3.09
CA GLY A 111 -7.81 -9.93 -4.20
C GLY A 111 -9.30 -9.83 -3.92
N ARG A 112 -9.91 -10.92 -3.42
CA ARG A 112 -11.34 -10.92 -3.03
C ARG A 112 -11.63 -9.94 -1.90
N TRP A 113 -10.74 -9.86 -0.91
CA TRP A 113 -10.88 -8.91 0.18
C TRP A 113 -10.90 -7.47 -0.31
N HIS A 114 -9.93 -7.07 -1.15
CA HIS A 114 -9.90 -5.72 -1.72
C HIS A 114 -11.10 -5.44 -2.62
N ALA A 115 -11.51 -6.41 -3.46
CA ALA A 115 -12.69 -6.26 -4.32
C ALA A 115 -13.97 -6.02 -3.51
N GLU A 116 -14.11 -6.67 -2.36
CA GLU A 116 -15.24 -6.47 -1.47
C GLU A 116 -15.24 -5.09 -0.81
N VAL A 117 -14.07 -4.59 -0.38
CA VAL A 117 -13.94 -3.21 0.12
C VAL A 117 -14.27 -2.20 -0.98
N GLU A 118 -13.76 -2.39 -2.20
CA GLU A 118 -14.10 -1.54 -3.36
C GLU A 118 -15.62 -1.53 -3.63
N ARG A 119 -16.30 -2.68 -3.50
CA ARG A 119 -17.75 -2.76 -3.64
C ARG A 119 -18.48 -1.90 -2.59
N HIS A 120 -18.11 -2.01 -1.31
CA HIS A 120 -18.65 -1.17 -0.24
C HIS A 120 -18.43 0.31 -0.52
N LEU A 121 -17.26 0.67 -1.01
CA LEU A 121 -16.93 2.05 -1.37
C LEU A 121 -17.81 2.58 -2.52
N VAL A 122 -18.01 1.79 -3.57
CA VAL A 122 -18.85 2.18 -4.71
C VAL A 122 -20.31 2.36 -4.29
N GLU A 123 -20.81 1.50 -3.40
CA GLU A 123 -22.19 1.48 -2.91
C GLU A 123 -22.49 2.56 -1.85
N CYS A 124 -21.46 3.16 -1.20
CA CYS A 124 -21.68 4.10 -0.11
C CYS A 124 -22.27 5.46 -0.50
N GLY A 125 -22.35 5.76 -1.79
CA GLY A 125 -22.94 6.99 -2.33
C GLY A 125 -22.04 8.24 -2.27
N VAL A 126 -20.84 8.15 -1.67
CA VAL A 126 -19.85 9.24 -1.62
C VAL A 126 -19.00 9.22 -2.89
N ALA A 127 -18.50 10.37 -3.34
CA ALA A 127 -17.53 10.41 -4.42
C ALA A 127 -16.25 9.67 -4.00
N TYR A 128 -15.79 8.75 -4.83
CA TYR A 128 -14.65 7.89 -4.49
C TYR A 128 -13.54 7.92 -5.54
N THR A 129 -12.34 7.51 -5.14
CA THR A 129 -11.22 7.15 -5.99
C THR A 129 -10.55 5.89 -5.44
N ILE A 130 -10.24 4.91 -6.30
CA ILE A 130 -9.57 3.67 -5.93
C ILE A 130 -8.14 3.69 -6.45
N LEU A 131 -7.17 3.46 -5.57
CA LEU A 131 -5.75 3.33 -5.91
C LEU A 131 -5.33 1.87 -5.77
N ARG A 132 -5.26 1.14 -6.87
CA ARG A 132 -4.81 -0.25 -6.91
C ARG A 132 -3.29 -0.29 -7.02
N ALA A 133 -2.60 -0.41 -5.90
CA ALA A 133 -1.15 -0.49 -5.89
C ALA A 133 -0.65 -1.86 -6.39
N SER A 134 0.46 -1.85 -7.12
CA SER A 134 1.25 -3.05 -7.41
C SER A 134 2.04 -3.49 -6.15
N ALA A 135 2.87 -4.53 -6.28
CA ALA A 135 3.71 -5.00 -5.18
C ALA A 135 4.71 -3.92 -4.73
N PHE A 136 4.82 -3.70 -3.42
CA PHE A 136 5.67 -2.65 -2.87
C PHE A 136 7.16 -3.02 -2.89
N MET A 137 8.02 -2.06 -3.24
CA MET A 137 9.49 -2.17 -3.13
C MET A 137 9.92 -2.44 -1.69
N GLN A 138 9.18 -1.92 -0.72
CA GLN A 138 9.41 -2.10 0.72
C GLN A 138 9.38 -3.57 1.17
N ASN A 139 8.74 -4.45 0.41
CA ASN A 139 8.74 -5.89 0.70
C ASN A 139 10.14 -6.53 0.55
N TYR A 140 11.08 -5.84 -0.08
CA TYR A 140 12.46 -6.32 -0.28
C TYR A 140 13.48 -5.71 0.68
N VAL A 141 13.06 -4.92 1.68
CA VAL A 141 13.97 -4.27 2.64
C VAL A 141 14.88 -5.30 3.32
N GLY A 142 14.33 -6.43 3.77
CA GLY A 142 15.11 -7.50 4.39
C GLY A 142 16.23 -8.05 3.49
N GLN A 143 15.94 -8.26 2.20
CA GLN A 143 16.93 -8.75 1.22
C GLN A 143 17.98 -7.68 0.88
N ILE A 144 17.59 -6.40 0.91
CA ILE A 144 18.54 -5.30 0.68
C ILE A 144 19.49 -5.14 1.86
N THR A 145 19.00 -5.28 3.08
CA THR A 145 19.78 -4.97 4.30
C THR A 145 20.50 -6.16 4.90
N VAL A 146 19.90 -7.35 4.93
CA VAL A 146 20.39 -8.49 5.72
C VAL A 146 20.43 -9.80 4.92
N ASN A 147 19.34 -10.15 4.24
CA ASN A 147 19.17 -11.47 3.65
C ASN A 147 19.88 -11.59 2.29
N ASP A 148 20.49 -12.74 2.02
CA ASP A 148 21.15 -13.02 0.74
C ASP A 148 20.30 -13.86 -0.22
N THR A 149 19.02 -14.05 0.11
CA THR A 149 18.14 -14.93 -0.68
C THR A 149 16.75 -14.32 -0.82
N ILE A 150 16.27 -14.29 -2.07
CA ILE A 150 14.86 -14.06 -2.41
C ILE A 150 14.24 -15.42 -2.69
N VAL A 151 13.23 -15.78 -1.93
CA VAL A 151 12.48 -17.04 -2.13
C VAL A 151 11.13 -16.70 -2.78
N GLY A 152 10.72 -17.48 -3.77
CA GLY A 152 9.45 -17.27 -4.45
C GLY A 152 9.07 -18.45 -5.34
N THR A 153 7.84 -18.45 -5.84
CA THR A 153 7.28 -19.58 -6.61
C THR A 153 7.58 -19.50 -8.11
N THR A 154 8.14 -18.38 -8.59
CA THR A 154 8.42 -18.15 -10.01
C THR A 154 9.70 -17.37 -10.25
N ALA A 155 10.52 -17.86 -11.20
CA ALA A 155 11.68 -17.14 -11.69
C ALA A 155 11.33 -16.14 -12.82
N THR A 156 10.21 -16.34 -13.52
CA THR A 156 9.86 -15.58 -14.73
C THR A 156 8.72 -14.59 -14.52
N GLY A 157 7.90 -14.79 -13.49
CA GLY A 157 6.81 -13.88 -13.13
C GLY A 157 7.35 -12.50 -12.78
N ARG A 158 6.73 -11.46 -13.35
CA ARG A 158 7.15 -10.07 -13.19
C ARG A 158 6.14 -9.27 -12.38
N ALA A 159 6.63 -8.29 -11.62
CA ALA A 159 5.79 -7.29 -10.96
C ALA A 159 6.35 -5.89 -11.22
N SER A 160 5.48 -4.95 -11.49
CA SER A 160 5.79 -3.52 -11.62
C SER A 160 5.93 -2.90 -10.23
N LEU A 161 7.03 -3.22 -9.54
CA LEU A 161 7.29 -2.83 -8.15
C LEU A 161 7.16 -1.32 -7.96
N VAL A 162 6.33 -0.90 -6.99
CA VAL A 162 6.04 0.51 -6.71
C VAL A 162 6.61 0.94 -5.35
N ASP A 163 7.16 2.14 -5.29
CA ASP A 163 7.56 2.74 -4.01
C ASP A 163 6.33 3.32 -3.28
N ALA A 164 6.24 3.08 -1.98
CA ALA A 164 5.16 3.64 -1.16
C ALA A 164 5.11 5.19 -1.19
N ARG A 165 6.23 5.87 -1.48
CA ARG A 165 6.28 7.32 -1.69
C ARG A 165 5.57 7.74 -2.98
N ASP A 166 5.61 6.92 -4.01
CA ASP A 166 4.96 7.18 -5.29
C ASP A 166 3.44 7.02 -5.14
N VAL A 167 3.01 5.98 -4.41
CA VAL A 167 1.59 5.80 -4.05
C VAL A 167 1.08 6.96 -3.19
N ALA A 168 1.85 7.40 -2.20
CA ALA A 168 1.50 8.55 -1.36
C ALA A 168 1.39 9.86 -2.19
N ALA A 169 2.22 10.05 -3.19
CA ALA A 169 2.14 11.22 -4.08
C ALA A 169 0.85 11.20 -4.92
N VAL A 170 0.46 10.05 -5.46
CA VAL A 170 -0.82 9.87 -6.16
C VAL A 170 -1.98 10.11 -5.19
N ALA A 171 -1.94 9.50 -4.00
CA ALA A 171 -2.98 9.65 -2.98
C ALA A 171 -3.16 11.13 -2.56
N ALA A 172 -2.06 11.86 -2.32
CA ALA A 172 -2.13 13.28 -1.97
C ALA A 172 -2.82 14.10 -3.06
N THR A 173 -2.49 13.88 -4.33
CA THR A 173 -3.11 14.60 -5.44
C THR A 173 -4.61 14.29 -5.55
N VAL A 174 -5.01 13.01 -5.50
CA VAL A 174 -6.43 12.67 -5.64
C VAL A 174 -7.28 13.07 -4.42
N LEU A 175 -6.65 13.29 -3.26
CA LEU A 175 -7.31 13.83 -2.06
C LEU A 175 -7.55 15.34 -2.16
N THR A 176 -6.67 16.08 -2.83
CA THR A 176 -6.72 17.55 -2.88
C THR A 176 -7.34 18.09 -4.17
N ASP A 177 -7.07 17.47 -5.30
CA ASP A 177 -7.45 17.98 -6.61
C ASP A 177 -8.84 17.50 -7.06
N GLN A 178 -9.36 18.13 -8.10
CA GLN A 178 -10.61 17.76 -8.77
C GLN A 178 -10.35 16.79 -9.94
N GLY A 179 -11.42 16.17 -10.46
CA GLY A 179 -11.35 15.33 -11.67
C GLY A 179 -11.07 13.85 -11.42
N HIS A 180 -11.01 13.41 -10.16
CA HIS A 180 -10.70 12.01 -9.81
C HIS A 180 -11.91 11.18 -9.34
N LYS A 181 -13.11 11.80 -9.28
CA LYS A 181 -14.34 11.11 -8.87
C LYS A 181 -14.65 9.90 -9.76
N GLY A 182 -14.92 8.76 -9.14
CA GLY A 182 -15.27 7.51 -9.81
C GLY A 182 -14.11 6.89 -10.59
N ARG A 183 -12.87 7.32 -10.35
CA ARG A 183 -11.70 6.79 -11.03
C ARG A 183 -11.06 5.66 -10.23
N THR A 184 -10.56 4.66 -10.97
CA THR A 184 -9.67 3.62 -10.47
C THR A 184 -8.33 3.78 -11.16
N TYR A 185 -7.25 3.80 -10.41
CA TYR A 185 -5.88 3.95 -10.89
C TYR A 185 -5.03 2.76 -10.48
N ASP A 186 -4.46 2.06 -11.45
CA ASP A 186 -3.40 1.07 -11.21
C ASP A 186 -2.08 1.83 -10.99
N VAL A 187 -1.59 1.83 -9.76
CA VAL A 187 -0.39 2.59 -9.36
C VAL A 187 0.81 1.65 -9.37
N THR A 188 1.70 1.85 -10.34
CA THR A 188 2.85 0.98 -10.59
C THR A 188 4.16 1.74 -10.55
N GLY A 189 5.27 1.01 -10.33
CA GLY A 189 6.58 1.54 -10.64
C GLY A 189 6.86 1.54 -12.15
N PRO A 190 8.03 2.04 -12.57
CA PRO A 190 8.34 2.26 -13.99
C PRO A 190 8.77 0.99 -14.74
N GLN A 191 8.97 -0.12 -14.02
CA GLN A 191 9.55 -1.34 -14.58
C GLN A 191 8.89 -2.59 -13.97
N ALA A 192 8.58 -3.56 -14.81
CA ALA A 192 8.17 -4.89 -14.37
C ALA A 192 9.42 -5.79 -14.22
N LEU A 193 9.70 -6.22 -12.98
CA LEU A 193 10.89 -6.99 -12.61
C LEU A 193 10.53 -8.40 -12.13
N SER A 194 11.32 -9.39 -12.55
CA SER A 194 11.30 -10.75 -12.00
C SER A 194 12.13 -10.83 -10.71
N ASN A 195 11.93 -11.85 -9.88
CA ASN A 195 12.74 -12.06 -8.68
C ASN A 195 14.25 -12.22 -8.95
N PRO A 196 14.71 -12.93 -10.01
CA PRO A 196 16.11 -12.93 -10.38
C PRO A 196 16.67 -11.55 -10.76
N GLU A 197 15.90 -10.71 -11.47
CA GLU A 197 16.32 -9.35 -11.81
C GLU A 197 16.41 -8.46 -10.56
N VAL A 198 15.45 -8.58 -9.62
CA VAL A 198 15.50 -7.92 -8.31
C VAL A 198 16.77 -8.32 -7.55
N ALA A 199 17.07 -9.63 -7.47
CA ALA A 199 18.28 -10.14 -6.83
C ALA A 199 19.55 -9.59 -7.47
N ALA A 200 19.59 -9.52 -8.80
CA ALA A 200 20.73 -8.96 -9.55
C ALA A 200 20.94 -7.46 -9.28
N ILE A 201 19.84 -6.67 -9.21
CA ILE A 201 19.91 -5.22 -8.86
C ILE A 201 20.45 -5.06 -7.46
N ILE A 202 19.90 -5.78 -6.46
CA ILE A 202 20.37 -5.70 -5.07
C ILE A 202 21.85 -6.08 -5.01
N SER A 203 22.25 -7.17 -5.65
CA SER A 203 23.67 -7.61 -5.66
C SER A 203 24.59 -6.55 -6.22
N ARG A 204 24.22 -5.92 -7.34
CA ARG A 204 25.03 -4.89 -7.99
C ARG A 204 25.19 -3.65 -7.12
N VAL A 205 24.10 -3.19 -6.47
CA VAL A 205 24.11 -1.96 -5.68
C VAL A 205 24.79 -2.16 -4.34
N THR A 206 24.54 -3.29 -3.67
CA THR A 206 25.06 -3.53 -2.30
C THR A 206 26.43 -4.20 -2.28
N GLY A 207 26.93 -4.73 -3.41
CA GLY A 207 28.14 -5.54 -3.45
C GLY A 207 27.99 -6.95 -2.83
N ARG A 208 26.82 -7.28 -2.27
CA ARG A 208 26.53 -8.59 -1.67
C ARG A 208 26.00 -9.54 -2.73
N ARG A 209 26.27 -10.84 -2.58
CA ARG A 209 25.74 -11.86 -3.49
C ARG A 209 24.32 -12.26 -3.06
N VAL A 210 23.31 -11.57 -3.55
CA VAL A 210 21.89 -11.93 -3.37
C VAL A 210 21.44 -12.82 -4.54
N ARG A 211 20.72 -13.91 -4.24
CA ARG A 211 20.24 -14.88 -5.24
C ARG A 211 18.75 -15.17 -5.08
N TYR A 212 18.13 -15.56 -6.17
CA TYR A 212 16.79 -16.12 -6.17
C TYR A 212 16.83 -17.64 -5.95
N VAL A 213 15.90 -18.15 -5.14
CA VAL A 213 15.66 -19.58 -4.92
C VAL A 213 14.19 -19.88 -5.16
N GLY A 214 13.91 -20.77 -6.11
CA GLY A 214 12.56 -21.24 -6.40
C GLY A 214 12.04 -22.20 -5.32
N THR A 215 10.74 -22.11 -5.02
CA THR A 215 10.08 -22.98 -4.06
C THR A 215 8.62 -23.24 -4.47
N THR A 216 7.91 -24.08 -3.73
CA THR A 216 6.46 -24.27 -3.89
C THR A 216 5.69 -23.28 -3.02
N PRO A 217 4.39 -23.00 -3.32
CA PRO A 217 3.56 -22.14 -2.48
C PRO A 217 3.51 -22.60 -1.01
N ASP A 218 3.38 -23.91 -0.76
CA ASP A 218 3.32 -24.45 0.60
C ASP A 218 4.61 -24.22 1.38
N LEU A 219 5.76 -24.51 0.78
CA LEU A 219 7.07 -24.27 1.41
C LEU A 219 7.35 -22.77 1.60
N LEU A 220 6.82 -21.91 0.73
CA LEU A 220 6.92 -20.47 0.90
C LEU A 220 6.08 -20.00 2.11
N ALA A 221 4.85 -20.51 2.26
CA ALA A 221 4.01 -20.26 3.42
C ALA A 221 4.68 -20.70 4.72
N ASP A 222 5.22 -21.93 4.75
CA ASP A 222 5.97 -22.46 5.90
C ASP A 222 7.19 -21.60 6.25
N GLY A 223 7.87 -21.05 5.24
CA GLY A 223 8.98 -20.13 5.43
C GLY A 223 8.56 -18.84 6.14
N TYR A 224 7.44 -18.26 5.73
CA TYR A 224 6.87 -17.07 6.37
C TYR A 224 6.40 -17.34 7.80
N HIS A 225 5.75 -18.49 8.07
CA HIS A 225 5.36 -18.88 9.42
C HIS A 225 6.58 -19.03 10.34
N ARG A 226 7.65 -19.68 9.87
CA ARG A 226 8.90 -19.78 10.64
C ARG A 226 9.58 -18.44 10.89
N ALA A 227 9.38 -17.48 10.00
CA ALA A 227 9.83 -16.09 10.18
C ALA A 227 8.93 -15.28 11.13
N GLY A 228 7.88 -15.89 11.72
CA GLY A 228 7.00 -15.25 12.70
C GLY A 228 5.86 -14.43 12.10
N LEU A 229 5.59 -14.54 10.79
CA LEU A 229 4.43 -13.89 10.21
C LEU A 229 3.14 -14.59 10.65
N PRO A 230 2.07 -13.83 10.96
CA PRO A 230 0.77 -14.41 11.21
C PRO A 230 0.25 -15.11 9.94
N GLU A 231 -0.56 -16.15 10.10
CA GLU A 231 -1.05 -17.01 9.01
C GLU A 231 -1.65 -16.20 7.84
N TRP A 232 -2.50 -15.23 8.16
CA TRP A 232 -3.13 -14.39 7.13
C TRP A 232 -2.11 -13.61 6.28
N ALA A 233 -1.03 -13.11 6.89
CA ALA A 233 -0.01 -12.36 6.18
C ALA A 233 0.86 -13.27 5.29
N ALA A 234 1.20 -14.47 5.80
CA ALA A 234 1.90 -15.49 5.03
C ALA A 234 1.10 -15.90 3.78
N LEU A 235 -0.20 -16.18 3.95
CA LEU A 235 -1.09 -16.54 2.85
C LEU A 235 -1.24 -15.41 1.82
N ASP A 236 -1.32 -14.16 2.26
CA ASP A 236 -1.40 -13.00 1.35
C ASP A 236 -0.14 -12.81 0.52
N LEU A 237 1.04 -12.98 1.12
CA LEU A 237 2.32 -12.89 0.41
C LEU A 237 2.48 -14.02 -0.60
N VAL A 238 2.10 -15.25 -0.24
CA VAL A 238 2.09 -16.39 -1.17
C VAL A 238 1.11 -16.13 -2.33
N ALA A 239 -0.09 -15.67 -2.01
CA ALA A 239 -1.11 -15.35 -3.00
C ALA A 239 -0.62 -14.27 -3.99
N ALA A 240 0.03 -13.23 -3.50
CA ALA A 240 0.62 -12.18 -4.34
C ALA A 240 1.73 -12.73 -5.25
N ASP A 241 2.57 -13.66 -4.74
CA ASP A 241 3.63 -14.29 -5.55
C ASP A 241 3.06 -15.23 -6.62
N VAL A 242 2.02 -16.01 -6.30
CA VAL A 242 1.29 -16.84 -7.28
C VAL A 242 0.60 -15.97 -8.34
N TYR A 243 0.01 -14.84 -7.94
CA TYR A 243 -0.59 -13.88 -8.87
C TYR A 243 0.45 -13.26 -9.81
N ARG A 244 1.64 -12.95 -9.29
CA ARG A 244 2.82 -12.55 -10.05
C ARG A 244 3.24 -13.64 -11.05
N ALA A 245 3.27 -14.92 -10.63
CA ALA A 245 3.63 -16.05 -11.48
C ALA A 245 2.74 -16.15 -12.73
N ARG A 246 1.47 -15.75 -12.60
CA ARG A 246 0.49 -15.69 -13.69
C ARG A 246 0.64 -14.45 -14.59
N GLY A 247 1.66 -13.60 -14.37
CA GLY A 247 1.91 -12.38 -15.15
C GLY A 247 0.96 -11.22 -14.86
N ARG A 248 0.13 -11.32 -13.84
CA ARG A 248 -0.95 -10.37 -13.55
C ARG A 248 -0.47 -9.06 -12.89
N LEU A 249 0.78 -8.99 -12.42
CA LEU A 249 1.39 -7.78 -11.84
C LEU A 249 2.40 -7.11 -12.78
N ALA A 250 2.49 -7.55 -14.04
CA ALA A 250 3.52 -7.07 -14.97
C ALA A 250 3.16 -5.75 -15.68
N GLN A 251 1.89 -5.32 -15.64
CA GLN A 251 1.46 -4.08 -16.26
C GLN A 251 2.20 -2.88 -15.66
N VAL A 252 2.67 -1.97 -16.52
CA VAL A 252 3.27 -0.68 -16.14
C VAL A 252 2.35 0.44 -16.61
N THR A 253 2.09 1.42 -15.76
CA THR A 253 1.22 2.57 -16.04
C THR A 253 1.98 3.90 -15.83
N ASP A 254 1.46 4.98 -16.38
CA ASP A 254 1.96 6.35 -16.23
C ASP A 254 1.37 7.11 -15.03
N VAL A 255 0.59 6.44 -14.18
CA VAL A 255 -0.21 7.07 -13.13
C VAL A 255 0.65 7.89 -12.15
N VAL A 256 1.81 7.38 -11.75
CA VAL A 256 2.72 8.11 -10.85
C VAL A 256 3.18 9.42 -11.49
N GLU A 257 3.52 9.41 -12.77
CA GLU A 257 3.96 10.61 -13.48
C GLU A 257 2.80 11.57 -13.73
N ARG A 258 1.72 11.08 -14.31
CA ARG A 258 0.58 11.89 -14.74
C ARG A 258 -0.27 12.40 -13.57
N VAL A 259 -0.56 11.57 -12.57
CA VAL A 259 -1.39 11.91 -11.42
C VAL A 259 -0.55 12.31 -10.22
N GLY A 260 0.48 11.53 -9.89
CA GLY A 260 1.39 11.82 -8.77
C GLY A 260 2.34 13.00 -9.01
N ARG A 261 2.43 13.49 -10.26
CA ARG A 261 3.24 14.65 -10.69
C ARG A 261 4.71 14.53 -10.29
N LYS A 262 5.21 13.31 -10.36
CA LYS A 262 6.63 13.03 -10.10
C LYS A 262 7.10 11.87 -10.97
N LYS A 263 8.39 11.84 -11.25
CA LYS A 263 9.00 10.68 -11.90
C LYS A 263 8.90 9.47 -10.97
N PRO A 264 8.40 8.31 -11.45
CA PRO A 264 8.30 7.11 -10.62
C PRO A 264 9.68 6.62 -10.20
N THR A 265 9.80 6.18 -8.96
CA THR A 265 11.03 5.66 -8.37
C THR A 265 11.38 4.32 -9.02
N THR A 266 12.62 4.16 -9.52
CA THR A 266 13.11 2.86 -9.99
C THR A 266 13.49 1.98 -8.80
N PHE A 267 13.45 0.65 -8.97
CA PHE A 267 13.88 -0.26 -7.90
C PHE A 267 15.37 -0.06 -7.55
N GLU A 268 16.20 0.20 -8.55
CA GLU A 268 17.63 0.49 -8.33
C GLU A 268 17.86 1.75 -7.49
N ALA A 269 17.13 2.84 -7.79
CA ALA A 269 17.20 4.07 -6.99
C ALA A 269 16.74 3.84 -5.54
N PHE A 270 15.67 3.06 -5.36
CA PHE A 270 15.18 2.66 -4.03
C PHE A 270 16.24 1.89 -3.24
N VAL A 271 16.96 0.93 -3.88
CA VAL A 271 18.03 0.18 -3.23
C VAL A 271 19.19 1.09 -2.84
N HIS A 272 19.63 2.00 -3.73
CA HIS A 272 20.69 2.96 -3.46
C HIS A 272 20.36 3.87 -2.25
N GLU A 273 19.15 4.42 -2.22
CA GLU A 273 18.72 5.30 -1.12
C GLU A 273 18.66 4.56 0.21
N LEU A 274 18.13 3.33 0.22
CA LEU A 274 18.03 2.53 1.43
C LEU A 274 19.43 2.13 1.96
N THR A 275 20.34 1.75 1.07
CA THR A 275 21.72 1.39 1.40
C THR A 275 22.46 2.59 1.99
N ALA A 276 22.33 3.78 1.38
CA ALA A 276 22.91 5.01 1.91
C ALA A 276 22.35 5.39 3.30
N ALA A 277 21.04 5.22 3.52
CA ALA A 277 20.39 5.52 4.80
C ALA A 277 20.80 4.56 5.93
N THR A 278 21.20 3.32 5.60
CA THR A 278 21.63 2.31 6.59
C THR A 278 23.14 2.30 6.83
N GLY A 279 23.91 3.15 6.16
CA GLY A 279 25.39 3.25 6.34
C GLY A 279 26.14 2.02 5.82
N ARG A 280 25.59 1.32 4.87
CA ARG A 280 26.16 0.08 4.30
C ARG A 280 26.44 0.22 2.82
#